data_6aaae5ec624c4d2fe3289f1f6b303216
#
_entry.id   6aaae5ec624c4d2fe3289f1f6b303216
#
_cell.length_a   1.000
_cell.length_b   1.000
_cell.length_c   1.000
_cell.angle_alpha   90.00
_cell.angle_beta   90.00
_cell.angle_gamma   90.00
#
_symmetry.space_group_name_H-M   'P 1'
#
loop_
_entity.id
_entity.type
_entity.pdbx_description
1 polymer ?
#
loop_
_entity_poly.entity_id
_entity_poly.type
_entity_poly.pdbx_seq_one_letter_code
_entity_poly.pdbx_strand_id
1 'polypeptide(L)'
;MSRTRLVAIIGQRMAPARREKTLSGTMAYESAADETVFIIGPFLVGILASAIAPWVAVAGASVLTFVFVTAFALHPTGKLVVGQHAELTQAPARQLLRPRLVVVVVGVLGIGLFFGSTLTSLTAFMETHGEASQAGLLYGLMGIGSAGLALGSAAFPRAFGLGWRWLVFGVVLLGGAIAFASADSVVAAGVILAIMGIGIGPTLVAQYSLGSDRSPVGRSATTMTILGSAVIVGQSIASAIAGDVAEQHGTAAAMLLPAVSAAIVVVAAVGNLLLPRRVATA
;
A
#
# COMPACT_ATOMS: atom_id res chain seq x y z
N MET A 1 7.74 -10.36 -6.89
CA MET A 1 8.30 -11.59 -7.49
C MET A 1 7.34 -12.27 -8.47
N SER A 2 6.02 -12.34 -8.23
CA SER A 2 5.03 -12.86 -9.20
C SER A 2 5.03 -12.06 -10.49
N ARG A 3 4.97 -10.74 -10.42
CA ARG A 3 5.01 -9.83 -11.60
C ARG A 3 6.19 -10.11 -12.52
N THR A 4 7.38 -10.32 -11.97
CA THR A 4 8.58 -10.61 -12.78
C THR A 4 8.46 -11.93 -13.52
N ARG A 5 7.88 -12.97 -12.89
CA ARG A 5 7.64 -14.25 -13.54
C ARG A 5 6.59 -14.16 -14.64
N LEU A 6 5.50 -13.40 -14.38
CA LEU A 6 4.45 -13.21 -15.39
C LEU A 6 4.97 -12.45 -16.61
N VAL A 7 5.76 -11.40 -16.41
CA VAL A 7 6.42 -10.68 -17.50
C VAL A 7 7.33 -11.61 -18.32
N ALA A 8 8.11 -12.46 -17.66
CA ALA A 8 8.99 -13.42 -18.32
C ALA A 8 8.20 -14.46 -19.14
N ILE A 9 7.11 -14.99 -18.57
CA ILE A 9 6.23 -15.98 -19.26
C ILE A 9 5.59 -15.33 -20.49
N ILE A 10 5.03 -14.13 -20.35
CA ILE A 10 4.38 -13.40 -21.46
C ILE A 10 5.41 -13.11 -22.56
N GLY A 11 6.60 -12.64 -22.17
CA GLY A 11 7.68 -12.35 -23.12
C GLY A 11 8.16 -13.56 -23.91
N GLN A 12 8.21 -14.75 -23.29
CA GLN A 12 8.75 -15.96 -23.91
C GLN A 12 7.69 -16.80 -24.64
N ARG A 13 6.45 -16.83 -24.15
CA ARG A 13 5.43 -17.76 -24.63
C ARG A 13 4.33 -17.14 -25.49
N MET A 14 4.27 -15.80 -25.58
CA MET A 14 3.22 -15.14 -26.35
C MET A 14 3.72 -14.48 -27.63
N ALA A 15 2.89 -14.51 -28.66
CA ALA A 15 3.16 -13.81 -29.92
C ALA A 15 3.26 -12.29 -29.71
N PRO A 16 4.19 -11.58 -30.39
CA PRO A 16 4.42 -10.14 -30.19
C PRO A 16 3.17 -9.27 -30.22
N ALA A 17 2.23 -9.55 -31.13
CA ALA A 17 0.99 -8.80 -31.28
C ALA A 17 0.05 -8.84 -30.06
N ARG A 18 0.18 -9.81 -29.17
CA ARG A 18 -0.67 -9.97 -27.99
C ARG A 18 0.02 -9.60 -26.68
N ARG A 19 1.35 -9.43 -26.69
CA ARG A 19 2.16 -9.22 -25.49
C ARG A 19 1.73 -7.99 -24.71
N GLU A 20 1.58 -6.84 -25.37
CA GLU A 20 1.27 -5.57 -24.72
C GLU A 20 -0.09 -5.60 -24.03
N LYS A 21 -1.13 -6.07 -24.72
CA LYS A 21 -2.49 -6.18 -24.16
C LYS A 21 -2.53 -7.15 -22.98
N THR A 22 -1.87 -8.31 -23.10
CA THR A 22 -1.83 -9.32 -22.03
C THR A 22 -1.03 -8.81 -20.84
N LEU A 23 0.10 -8.14 -21.08
CA LEU A 23 0.91 -7.55 -20.02
C LEU A 23 0.11 -6.50 -19.23
N SER A 24 -0.58 -5.60 -19.92
CA SER A 24 -1.43 -4.58 -19.30
C SER A 24 -2.54 -5.21 -18.45
N GLY A 25 -3.25 -6.21 -18.99
CA GLY A 25 -4.30 -6.94 -18.26
C GLY A 25 -3.76 -7.68 -17.04
N THR A 26 -2.59 -8.32 -17.16
CA THR A 26 -1.93 -9.02 -16.07
C THR A 26 -1.50 -8.08 -14.95
N MET A 27 -0.94 -6.90 -15.30
CA MET A 27 -0.55 -5.89 -14.32
C MET A 27 -1.77 -5.31 -13.59
N ALA A 28 -2.87 -5.09 -14.31
CA ALA A 28 -4.13 -4.65 -13.70
C ALA A 28 -4.69 -5.69 -12.73
N TYR A 29 -4.67 -6.98 -13.11
CA TYR A 29 -5.09 -8.08 -12.23
C TYR A 29 -4.23 -8.18 -10.96
N GLU A 30 -2.89 -8.12 -11.10
CA GLU A 30 -1.98 -8.17 -9.94
C GLU A 30 -2.22 -6.98 -8.99
N SER A 31 -2.47 -5.80 -9.54
CA SER A 31 -2.78 -4.62 -8.72
C SER A 31 -4.12 -4.78 -7.98
N ALA A 32 -5.15 -5.30 -8.66
CA ALA A 32 -6.44 -5.58 -8.03
C ALA A 32 -6.32 -6.67 -6.96
N ALA A 33 -5.49 -7.69 -7.18
CA ALA A 33 -5.24 -8.74 -6.19
C ALA A 33 -4.52 -8.19 -4.94
N ASP A 34 -3.50 -7.35 -5.11
CA ASP A 34 -2.82 -6.70 -4.00
C ASP A 34 -3.81 -5.85 -3.15
N GLU A 35 -4.64 -5.03 -3.79
CA GLU A 35 -5.67 -4.23 -3.12
C GLU A 35 -6.67 -5.13 -2.37
N THR A 36 -7.09 -6.22 -2.99
CA THR A 36 -8.03 -7.17 -2.40
C THR A 36 -7.48 -7.78 -1.11
N VAL A 37 -6.18 -8.10 -1.06
CA VAL A 37 -5.54 -8.64 0.14
C VAL A 37 -5.55 -7.64 1.30
N PHE A 38 -5.32 -6.35 1.02
CA PHE A 38 -5.36 -5.32 2.06
C PHE A 38 -6.76 -5.10 2.65
N ILE A 39 -7.82 -5.39 1.88
CA ILE A 39 -9.20 -5.30 2.35
C ILE A 39 -9.62 -6.57 3.08
N ILE A 40 -9.49 -7.70 2.39
CA ILE A 40 -9.98 -8.99 2.89
C ILE A 40 -9.14 -9.48 4.07
N GLY A 41 -7.82 -9.20 4.08
CA GLY A 41 -6.92 -9.64 5.13
C GLY A 41 -7.37 -9.21 6.53
N PRO A 42 -7.42 -7.93 6.85
CA PRO A 42 -7.87 -7.45 8.16
C PRO A 42 -9.30 -7.88 8.50
N PHE A 43 -10.19 -7.90 7.51
CA PHE A 43 -11.58 -8.35 7.67
C PHE A 43 -11.65 -9.83 8.11
N LEU A 44 -10.93 -10.73 7.42
CA LEU A 44 -10.86 -12.14 7.79
C LEU A 44 -10.21 -12.34 9.17
N VAL A 45 -9.15 -11.60 9.46
CA VAL A 45 -8.50 -11.63 10.79
C VAL A 45 -9.48 -11.22 11.86
N GLY A 46 -10.26 -10.14 11.64
CA GLY A 46 -11.29 -9.71 12.58
C GLY A 46 -12.38 -10.75 12.81
N ILE A 47 -12.89 -11.39 11.73
CA ILE A 47 -13.88 -12.48 11.84
C ILE A 47 -13.29 -13.67 12.63
N LEU A 48 -12.10 -14.14 12.26
CA LEU A 48 -11.50 -15.31 12.90
C LEU A 48 -11.18 -15.03 14.38
N ALA A 49 -10.69 -13.83 14.67
CA ALA A 49 -10.37 -13.43 16.05
C ALA A 49 -11.61 -13.35 16.93
N SER A 50 -12.74 -12.84 16.41
CA SER A 50 -13.98 -12.71 17.18
C SER A 50 -14.80 -14.00 17.22
N ALA A 51 -14.80 -14.81 16.16
CA ALA A 51 -15.62 -16.02 16.08
C ALA A 51 -14.96 -17.27 16.71
N ILE A 52 -13.63 -17.35 16.72
CA ILE A 52 -12.90 -18.53 17.20
C ILE A 52 -11.88 -18.12 18.28
N ALA A 53 -10.76 -17.52 17.89
CA ALA A 53 -9.73 -16.99 18.80
C ALA A 53 -8.69 -16.16 18.01
N PRO A 54 -8.06 -15.15 18.63
CA PRO A 54 -7.08 -14.28 17.93
C PRO A 54 -5.90 -15.02 17.31
N TRP A 55 -5.40 -16.07 17.97
CA TRP A 55 -4.25 -16.87 17.49
C TRP A 55 -4.56 -17.67 16.21
N VAL A 56 -5.83 -18.00 15.95
CA VAL A 56 -6.26 -18.81 14.77
C VAL A 56 -5.97 -18.05 13.48
N ALA A 57 -6.20 -16.73 13.48
CA ALA A 57 -5.89 -15.90 12.31
C ALA A 57 -4.39 -15.90 12.00
N VAL A 58 -3.54 -15.79 13.04
CA VAL A 58 -2.07 -15.81 12.89
C VAL A 58 -1.58 -17.17 12.42
N ALA A 59 -2.07 -18.26 13.02
CA ALA A 59 -1.73 -19.63 12.63
C ALA A 59 -2.14 -19.91 11.18
N GLY A 60 -3.37 -19.56 10.81
CA GLY A 60 -3.87 -19.71 9.44
C GLY A 60 -3.04 -18.93 8.42
N ALA A 61 -2.74 -17.67 8.70
CA ALA A 61 -1.88 -16.85 7.85
C ALA A 61 -0.47 -17.45 7.71
N SER A 62 0.10 -17.97 8.80
CA SER A 62 1.42 -18.62 8.81
C SER A 62 1.44 -19.88 7.93
N VAL A 63 0.42 -20.74 8.06
CA VAL A 63 0.30 -21.95 7.24
C VAL A 63 0.14 -21.60 5.76
N LEU A 64 -0.77 -20.68 5.43
CA LEU A 64 -0.98 -20.22 4.06
C LEU A 64 0.32 -19.64 3.47
N THR A 65 1.01 -18.78 4.21
CA THR A 65 2.28 -18.20 3.78
C THR A 65 3.31 -19.30 3.51
N PHE A 66 3.50 -20.22 4.46
CA PHE A 66 4.46 -21.30 4.30
C PHE A 66 4.16 -22.18 3.08
N VAL A 67 2.91 -22.59 2.91
CA VAL A 67 2.50 -23.46 1.78
C VAL A 67 2.65 -22.74 0.45
N PHE A 68 2.06 -21.55 0.30
CA PHE A 68 2.04 -20.86 -1.00
C PHE A 68 3.41 -20.27 -1.35
N VAL A 69 4.17 -19.72 -0.39
CA VAL A 69 5.50 -19.20 -0.69
C VAL A 69 6.46 -20.33 -1.05
N THR A 70 6.39 -21.48 -0.35
CA THR A 70 7.22 -22.65 -0.68
C THR A 70 6.84 -23.21 -2.04
N ALA A 71 5.55 -23.41 -2.31
CA ALA A 71 5.09 -23.88 -3.61
C ALA A 71 5.53 -22.94 -4.75
N PHE A 72 5.41 -21.62 -4.53
CA PHE A 72 5.88 -20.62 -5.49
C PHE A 72 7.39 -20.65 -5.67
N ALA A 73 8.17 -20.82 -4.60
CA ALA A 73 9.64 -20.87 -4.68
C ALA A 73 10.11 -22.10 -5.46
N LEU A 74 9.49 -23.25 -5.23
CA LEU A 74 9.87 -24.53 -5.89
C LEU A 74 9.33 -24.66 -7.32
N HIS A 75 8.40 -23.79 -7.74
CA HIS A 75 7.77 -23.90 -9.05
C HIS A 75 8.77 -23.66 -10.20
N PRO A 76 8.77 -24.50 -11.27
CA PRO A 76 9.75 -24.44 -12.39
C PRO A 76 9.83 -23.08 -13.10
N THR A 77 8.76 -22.27 -13.05
CA THR A 77 8.76 -20.92 -13.65
C THR A 77 9.79 -19.97 -13.04
N GLY A 78 10.36 -20.29 -11.88
CA GLY A 78 11.48 -19.54 -11.30
C GLY A 78 12.70 -19.48 -12.22
N LYS A 79 12.95 -20.56 -12.97
CA LYS A 79 14.09 -20.67 -13.92
C LYS A 79 13.96 -19.75 -15.12
N LEU A 80 12.73 -19.35 -15.50
CA LEU A 80 12.48 -18.46 -16.65
C LEU A 80 12.98 -17.02 -16.40
N VAL A 81 13.07 -16.60 -15.15
CA VAL A 81 13.49 -15.25 -14.77
C VAL A 81 15.02 -15.11 -14.86
N VAL A 82 15.77 -16.18 -14.59
CA VAL A 82 17.23 -16.16 -14.56
C VAL A 82 17.82 -15.87 -15.95
N GLY A 83 17.17 -16.36 -17.02
CA GLY A 83 17.65 -16.16 -18.40
C GLY A 83 17.44 -14.75 -18.97
N GLN A 84 16.46 -14.00 -18.48
CA GLN A 84 16.17 -12.63 -18.98
C GLN A 84 17.04 -11.52 -18.38
N HIS A 85 17.66 -11.76 -17.22
CA HIS A 85 18.49 -10.75 -16.57
C HIS A 85 19.86 -10.56 -17.22
N ALA A 86 20.26 -11.47 -18.13
CA ALA A 86 21.56 -11.45 -18.77
C ALA A 86 21.67 -10.45 -19.95
N GLU A 87 20.56 -10.00 -20.53
CA GLU A 87 20.58 -9.18 -21.76
C GLU A 87 20.19 -7.71 -21.59
N LEU A 88 19.61 -7.30 -20.43
CA LEU A 88 19.23 -5.91 -20.23
C LEU A 88 20.36 -5.15 -19.51
N THR A 89 20.92 -4.16 -20.18
CA THR A 89 21.85 -3.19 -19.57
C THR A 89 21.12 -2.47 -18.42
N GLN A 90 21.36 -2.89 -17.19
CA GLN A 90 20.71 -2.26 -16.03
C GLN A 90 21.36 -0.91 -15.73
N ALA A 91 20.54 0.10 -15.54
CA ALA A 91 21.01 1.40 -15.08
C ALA A 91 21.73 1.29 -13.71
N PRO A 92 22.77 2.11 -13.44
CA PRO A 92 23.46 2.11 -12.15
C PRO A 92 22.51 2.24 -10.97
N ALA A 93 22.77 1.50 -9.88
CA ALA A 93 21.90 1.48 -8.68
C ALA A 93 21.71 2.88 -8.06
N ARG A 94 22.71 3.78 -8.19
CA ARG A 94 22.63 5.18 -7.74
C ARG A 94 21.44 5.94 -8.35
N GLN A 95 20.91 5.50 -9.47
CA GLN A 95 19.74 6.13 -10.08
C GLN A 95 18.44 5.87 -9.30
N LEU A 96 18.40 4.87 -8.42
CA LEU A 96 17.30 4.66 -7.47
C LEU A 96 17.25 5.76 -6.39
N LEU A 97 18.35 6.44 -6.15
CA LEU A 97 18.44 7.55 -5.17
C LEU A 97 18.11 8.92 -5.79
N ARG A 98 17.59 8.97 -7.01
CA ARG A 98 17.16 10.25 -7.62
C ARG A 98 16.05 10.87 -6.77
N PRO A 99 16.11 12.20 -6.48
CA PRO A 99 15.17 12.88 -5.59
C PRO A 99 13.69 12.61 -5.94
N ARG A 100 13.38 12.54 -7.23
CA ARG A 100 12.02 12.27 -7.72
C ARG A 100 11.51 10.86 -7.38
N LEU A 101 12.39 9.87 -7.26
CA LEU A 101 12.01 8.52 -6.83
C LEU A 101 11.99 8.43 -5.30
N VAL A 102 12.96 9.05 -4.64
CA VAL A 102 13.06 9.10 -3.17
C VAL A 102 11.79 9.70 -2.56
N VAL A 103 11.27 10.80 -3.13
CA VAL A 103 10.01 11.42 -2.67
C VAL A 103 8.84 10.45 -2.78
N VAL A 104 8.77 9.60 -3.82
CA VAL A 104 7.73 8.57 -3.93
C VAL A 104 7.92 7.52 -2.83
N VAL A 105 9.15 7.05 -2.59
CA VAL A 105 9.45 6.10 -1.52
C VAL A 105 9.05 6.65 -0.15
N VAL A 106 9.35 7.92 0.13
CA VAL A 106 8.95 8.60 1.38
C VAL A 106 7.42 8.68 1.49
N GLY A 107 6.72 9.00 0.40
CA GLY A 107 5.26 9.03 0.40
C GLY A 107 4.63 7.66 0.65
N VAL A 108 5.18 6.60 0.05
CA VAL A 108 4.73 5.21 0.27
C VAL A 108 5.06 4.73 1.68
N LEU A 109 6.24 5.10 2.23
CA LEU A 109 6.58 4.88 3.63
C LEU A 109 5.56 5.56 4.56
N GLY A 110 5.16 6.80 4.23
CA GLY A 110 4.12 7.53 4.96
C GLY A 110 2.78 6.80 5.00
N ILE A 111 2.38 6.15 3.89
CA ILE A 111 1.18 5.29 3.88
C ILE A 111 1.39 4.05 4.76
N GLY A 112 2.58 3.45 4.76
CA GLY A 112 2.90 2.35 5.68
C GLY A 112 2.78 2.80 7.15
N LEU A 113 3.40 3.93 7.50
CA LEU A 113 3.28 4.53 8.84
C LEU A 113 1.81 4.78 9.20
N PHE A 114 1.01 5.28 8.25
CA PHE A 114 -0.41 5.50 8.44
C PHE A 114 -1.16 4.19 8.74
N PHE A 115 -0.91 3.13 7.98
CA PHE A 115 -1.55 1.84 8.22
C PHE A 115 -1.25 1.27 9.61
N GLY A 116 0.02 1.28 10.01
CA GLY A 116 0.45 0.76 11.30
C GLY A 116 -0.12 1.56 12.47
N SER A 117 -0.02 2.89 12.42
CA SER A 117 -0.56 3.75 13.47
C SER A 117 -2.08 3.65 13.56
N THR A 118 -2.80 3.61 12.42
CA THR A 118 -4.25 3.52 12.40
C THR A 118 -4.75 2.21 13.00
N LEU A 119 -4.20 1.07 12.57
CA LEU A 119 -4.66 -0.23 13.08
C LEU A 119 -4.38 -0.36 14.58
N THR A 120 -3.19 0.04 15.04
CA THR A 120 -2.82 -0.09 16.45
C THR A 120 -3.61 0.86 17.34
N SER A 121 -3.77 2.14 16.95
CA SER A 121 -4.57 3.10 17.72
C SER A 121 -6.06 2.77 17.70
N LEU A 122 -6.58 2.23 16.58
CA LEU A 122 -7.95 1.72 16.51
C LEU A 122 -8.15 0.54 17.46
N THR A 123 -7.18 -0.39 17.53
CA THR A 123 -7.28 -1.51 18.46
C THR A 123 -7.32 -1.04 19.90
N ALA A 124 -6.46 -0.09 20.28
CA ALA A 124 -6.47 0.52 21.61
C ALA A 124 -7.79 1.27 21.90
N PHE A 125 -8.35 1.96 20.91
CA PHE A 125 -9.66 2.62 21.02
C PHE A 125 -10.80 1.60 21.23
N MET A 126 -10.82 0.53 20.46
CA MET A 126 -11.82 -0.54 20.58
C MET A 126 -11.69 -1.30 21.92
N GLU A 127 -10.48 -1.41 22.45
CA GLU A 127 -10.26 -2.00 23.78
C GLU A 127 -10.92 -1.17 24.90
N THR A 128 -10.86 0.16 24.82
CA THR A 128 -11.57 1.03 25.78
C THR A 128 -13.11 0.87 25.73
N HIS A 129 -13.63 0.31 24.64
CA HIS A 129 -15.06 0.01 24.46
C HIS A 129 -15.40 -1.47 24.73
N GLY A 130 -14.42 -2.29 25.13
CA GLY A 130 -14.61 -3.73 25.36
C GLY A 130 -14.72 -4.58 24.08
N GLU A 131 -14.38 -4.05 22.91
CA GLU A 131 -14.59 -4.65 21.59
C GLU A 131 -13.30 -4.81 20.78
N ALA A 132 -12.15 -4.98 21.41
CA ALA A 132 -10.83 -5.05 20.76
C ALA A 132 -10.77 -6.05 19.59
N SER A 133 -11.46 -7.21 19.70
CA SER A 133 -11.51 -8.23 18.65
C SER A 133 -12.19 -7.77 17.36
N GLN A 134 -13.01 -6.71 17.40
CA GLN A 134 -13.73 -6.15 16.26
C GLN A 134 -12.94 -5.05 15.53
N ALA A 135 -11.78 -4.63 16.05
CA ALA A 135 -10.96 -3.59 15.42
C ALA A 135 -10.63 -3.91 13.95
N GLY A 136 -10.35 -5.18 13.64
CA GLY A 136 -10.10 -5.62 12.26
C GLY A 136 -11.30 -5.46 11.32
N LEU A 137 -12.53 -5.67 11.83
CA LEU A 137 -13.76 -5.46 11.06
C LEU A 137 -13.96 -3.97 10.74
N LEU A 138 -13.77 -3.10 11.75
CA LEU A 138 -13.85 -1.66 11.57
C LEU A 138 -12.77 -1.16 10.58
N TYR A 139 -11.54 -1.66 10.72
CA TYR A 139 -10.45 -1.35 9.80
C TYR A 139 -10.78 -1.78 8.35
N GLY A 140 -11.52 -2.87 8.18
CA GLY A 140 -12.00 -3.34 6.88
C GLY A 140 -12.88 -2.32 6.14
N LEU A 141 -13.64 -1.45 6.84
CA LEU A 141 -14.42 -0.38 6.23
C LEU A 141 -13.52 0.60 5.45
N MET A 142 -12.35 0.90 5.98
CA MET A 142 -11.33 1.70 5.28
C MET A 142 -10.89 1.03 3.99
N GLY A 143 -10.72 -0.30 4.01
CA GLY A 143 -10.38 -1.09 2.84
C GLY A 143 -11.43 -1.00 1.73
N ILE A 144 -12.72 -1.05 2.05
CA ILE A 144 -13.81 -0.93 1.08
C ILE A 144 -13.76 0.41 0.34
N GLY A 145 -13.60 1.51 1.09
CA GLY A 145 -13.44 2.86 0.51
C GLY A 145 -12.21 2.97 -0.40
N SER A 146 -11.10 2.39 0.04
CA SER A 146 -9.83 2.37 -0.70
C SER A 146 -9.98 1.64 -2.03
N ALA A 147 -10.48 0.42 -2.03
CA ALA A 147 -10.64 -0.38 -3.25
C ALA A 147 -11.61 0.23 -4.24
N GLY A 148 -12.76 0.72 -3.76
CA GLY A 148 -13.75 1.34 -4.62
C GLY A 148 -13.17 2.51 -5.43
N LEU A 149 -12.43 3.42 -4.76
CA LEU A 149 -11.82 4.55 -5.44
C LEU A 149 -10.50 4.22 -6.15
N ALA A 150 -9.74 3.23 -5.71
CA ALA A 150 -8.58 2.75 -6.46
C ALA A 150 -9.01 2.26 -7.85
N LEU A 151 -10.05 1.42 -7.92
CA LEU A 151 -10.64 0.96 -9.18
C LEU A 151 -11.23 2.13 -9.99
N GLY A 152 -11.96 3.04 -9.32
CA GLY A 152 -12.52 4.24 -9.93
C GLY A 152 -11.45 5.22 -10.46
N SER A 153 -10.22 5.15 -9.98
CA SER A 153 -9.13 6.05 -10.39
C SER A 153 -8.76 5.91 -11.88
N ALA A 154 -9.07 4.77 -12.50
CA ALA A 154 -8.91 4.56 -13.94
C ALA A 154 -9.82 5.47 -14.79
N ALA A 155 -10.97 5.88 -14.24
CA ALA A 155 -11.94 6.77 -14.91
C ALA A 155 -11.61 8.26 -14.72
N PHE A 156 -10.61 8.61 -13.92
CA PHE A 156 -10.27 10.03 -13.71
C PHE A 156 -9.74 10.67 -15.00
N PRO A 157 -10.13 11.92 -15.28
CA PRO A 157 -9.68 12.66 -16.46
C PRO A 157 -8.15 12.69 -16.53
N ARG A 158 -7.58 12.60 -17.73
CA ARG A 158 -6.12 12.70 -17.97
C ARG A 158 -5.54 14.03 -17.48
N ALA A 159 -6.34 15.10 -17.49
CA ALA A 159 -5.94 16.41 -16.95
C ALA A 159 -5.67 16.36 -15.43
N PHE A 160 -6.30 15.44 -14.70
CA PHE A 160 -6.04 15.22 -13.28
C PHE A 160 -4.81 14.31 -13.13
N GLY A 161 -3.62 14.89 -13.29
CA GLY A 161 -2.36 14.18 -13.28
C GLY A 161 -2.04 13.50 -11.93
N LEU A 162 -1.21 12.44 -11.97
CA LEU A 162 -0.87 11.61 -10.81
C LEU A 162 -0.38 12.40 -9.58
N GLY A 163 0.43 13.45 -9.78
CA GLY A 163 0.92 14.28 -8.67
C GLY A 163 -0.19 15.02 -7.94
N TRP A 164 -1.18 15.53 -8.68
CA TRP A 164 -2.35 16.18 -8.10
C TRP A 164 -3.30 15.19 -7.44
N ARG A 165 -3.48 13.98 -8.02
CA ARG A 165 -4.25 12.90 -7.38
C ARG A 165 -3.66 12.56 -6.02
N TRP A 166 -2.34 12.35 -5.98
CA TRP A 166 -1.65 12.09 -4.72
C TRP A 166 -1.87 13.20 -3.69
N LEU A 167 -1.74 14.48 -4.07
CA LEU A 167 -1.95 15.59 -3.14
C LEU A 167 -3.39 15.67 -2.65
N VAL A 168 -4.37 15.68 -3.57
CA VAL A 168 -5.78 15.85 -3.22
C VAL A 168 -6.27 14.72 -2.31
N PHE A 169 -6.00 13.47 -2.68
CA PHE A 169 -6.42 12.32 -1.87
C PHE A 169 -5.58 12.17 -0.60
N GLY A 170 -4.32 12.60 -0.60
CA GLY A 170 -3.52 12.72 0.61
C GLY A 170 -4.07 13.73 1.59
N VAL A 171 -4.62 14.85 1.12
CA VAL A 171 -5.30 15.85 1.97
C VAL A 171 -6.61 15.28 2.54
N VAL A 172 -7.38 14.53 1.74
CA VAL A 172 -8.58 13.82 2.24
C VAL A 172 -8.20 12.84 3.34
N LEU A 173 -7.12 12.07 3.14
CA LEU A 173 -6.58 11.16 4.13
C LEU A 173 -6.19 11.87 5.42
N LEU A 174 -5.48 13.00 5.32
CA LEU A 174 -5.07 13.82 6.47
C LEU A 174 -6.29 14.37 7.22
N GLY A 175 -7.29 14.90 6.51
CA GLY A 175 -8.51 15.40 7.11
C GLY A 175 -9.26 14.31 7.87
N GLY A 176 -9.39 13.11 7.29
CA GLY A 176 -9.96 11.95 7.96
C GLY A 176 -9.15 11.52 9.18
N ALA A 177 -7.82 11.53 9.10
CA ALA A 177 -6.95 11.17 10.22
C ALA A 177 -7.04 12.18 11.40
N ILE A 178 -7.19 13.45 11.09
CA ILE A 178 -7.44 14.49 12.12
C ILE A 178 -8.81 14.26 12.76
N ALA A 179 -9.84 13.97 11.97
CA ALA A 179 -11.17 13.66 12.50
C ALA A 179 -11.16 12.37 13.36
N PHE A 180 -10.35 11.38 12.98
CA PHE A 180 -10.21 10.13 13.74
C PHE A 180 -9.67 10.36 15.15
N ALA A 181 -8.77 11.32 15.33
CA ALA A 181 -8.23 11.67 16.63
C ALA A 181 -9.29 12.25 17.61
N SER A 182 -10.42 12.69 17.10
CA SER A 182 -11.55 13.22 17.90
C SER A 182 -12.77 12.29 17.90
N ALA A 183 -12.63 11.05 17.42
CA ALA A 183 -13.73 10.09 17.45
C ALA A 183 -14.05 9.67 18.89
N ASP A 184 -15.30 9.80 19.29
CA ASP A 184 -15.82 9.50 20.62
C ASP A 184 -16.69 8.23 20.67
N SER A 185 -17.01 7.66 19.51
CA SER A 185 -17.84 6.47 19.38
C SER A 185 -17.36 5.54 18.27
N VAL A 186 -17.66 4.25 18.42
CA VAL A 186 -17.32 3.21 17.43
C VAL A 186 -17.93 3.51 16.06
N VAL A 187 -19.18 4.05 16.04
CA VAL A 187 -19.85 4.41 14.80
C VAL A 187 -19.14 5.59 14.12
N ALA A 188 -18.77 6.63 14.88
CA ALA A 188 -18.02 7.76 14.34
C ALA A 188 -16.66 7.31 13.79
N ALA A 189 -15.92 6.48 14.51
CA ALA A 189 -14.67 5.90 14.06
C ALA A 189 -14.85 5.12 12.75
N GLY A 190 -15.89 4.29 12.64
CA GLY A 190 -16.19 3.53 11.42
C GLY A 190 -16.47 4.41 10.20
N VAL A 191 -17.27 5.46 10.35
CA VAL A 191 -17.56 6.42 9.26
C VAL A 191 -16.28 7.15 8.83
N ILE A 192 -15.49 7.60 9.80
CA ILE A 192 -14.23 8.30 9.53
C ILE A 192 -13.24 7.36 8.81
N LEU A 193 -13.13 6.11 9.23
CA LEU A 193 -12.29 5.11 8.56
C LEU A 193 -12.71 4.88 7.10
N ALA A 194 -14.02 4.82 6.81
CA ALA A 194 -14.51 4.73 5.44
C ALA A 194 -14.09 5.94 4.60
N ILE A 195 -14.15 7.16 5.16
CA ILE A 195 -13.67 8.39 4.50
C ILE A 195 -12.16 8.35 4.29
N MET A 196 -11.38 7.90 5.28
CA MET A 196 -9.93 7.72 5.15
C MET A 196 -9.59 6.76 4.01
N GLY A 197 -10.39 5.69 3.85
CA GLY A 197 -10.25 4.76 2.73
C GLY A 197 -10.34 5.44 1.37
N ILE A 198 -11.25 6.40 1.20
CA ILE A 198 -11.36 7.20 -0.02
C ILE A 198 -10.04 7.91 -0.38
N GLY A 199 -9.30 8.36 0.63
CA GLY A 199 -7.99 9.00 0.44
C GLY A 199 -6.88 8.02 0.07
N ILE A 200 -6.91 6.78 0.58
CA ILE A 200 -5.81 5.82 0.45
C ILE A 200 -5.68 5.26 -0.96
N GLY A 201 -6.75 4.70 -1.51
CA GLY A 201 -6.72 3.98 -2.79
C GLY A 201 -6.10 4.79 -3.93
N PRO A 202 -6.66 5.96 -4.28
CA PRO A 202 -6.08 6.79 -5.34
C PRO A 202 -4.67 7.32 -5.04
N THR A 203 -4.35 7.54 -3.75
CA THR A 203 -2.99 7.94 -3.33
C THR A 203 -1.98 6.83 -3.65
N LEU A 204 -2.26 5.58 -3.26
CA LEU A 204 -1.40 4.44 -3.55
C LEU A 204 -1.26 4.21 -5.06
N VAL A 205 -2.37 4.22 -5.81
CA VAL A 205 -2.35 4.08 -7.27
C VAL A 205 -1.46 5.16 -7.90
N ALA A 206 -1.57 6.41 -7.46
CA ALA A 206 -0.74 7.50 -7.98
C ALA A 206 0.76 7.31 -7.61
N GLN A 207 1.07 6.91 -6.38
CA GLN A 207 2.44 6.68 -5.92
C GLN A 207 3.11 5.53 -6.66
N TYR A 208 2.43 4.37 -6.77
CA TYR A 208 2.98 3.22 -7.50
C TYR A 208 3.13 3.50 -9.00
N SER A 209 2.18 4.21 -9.61
CA SER A 209 2.30 4.65 -11.01
C SER A 209 3.49 5.58 -11.21
N LEU A 210 3.66 6.59 -10.34
CA LEU A 210 4.83 7.48 -10.38
C LEU A 210 6.14 6.73 -10.13
N GLY A 211 6.14 5.73 -9.26
CA GLY A 211 7.28 4.86 -9.02
C GLY A 211 7.67 4.04 -10.26
N SER A 212 6.66 3.50 -10.95
CA SER A 212 6.84 2.80 -12.22
C SER A 212 7.43 3.70 -13.30
N ASP A 213 6.81 4.86 -13.53
CA ASP A 213 7.23 5.84 -14.54
C ASP A 213 8.64 6.40 -14.31
N ARG A 214 9.08 6.45 -13.06
CA ARG A 214 10.40 6.97 -12.66
C ARG A 214 11.45 5.90 -12.47
N SER A 215 11.08 4.64 -12.68
CA SER A 215 11.98 3.51 -12.50
C SER A 215 13.13 3.61 -13.51
N PRO A 216 14.39 3.42 -13.07
CA PRO A 216 15.52 3.37 -13.99
C PRO A 216 15.40 2.15 -14.93
N VAL A 217 15.96 2.27 -16.13
CA VAL A 217 15.94 1.20 -17.13
C VAL A 217 16.46 -0.11 -16.53
N GLY A 218 15.71 -1.20 -16.71
CA GLY A 218 16.04 -2.52 -16.19
C GLY A 218 15.88 -2.69 -14.67
N ARG A 219 15.34 -1.69 -13.93
CA ARG A 219 15.20 -1.74 -12.46
C ARG A 219 13.77 -1.60 -11.94
N SER A 220 12.77 -1.80 -12.79
CA SER A 220 11.36 -1.72 -12.37
C SER A 220 11.02 -2.68 -11.23
N ALA A 221 11.49 -3.93 -11.29
CA ALA A 221 11.29 -4.89 -10.22
C ALA A 221 11.91 -4.42 -8.90
N THR A 222 13.13 -3.87 -8.93
CA THR A 222 13.80 -3.32 -7.75
C THR A 222 13.02 -2.15 -7.17
N THR A 223 12.55 -1.23 -8.02
CA THR A 223 11.73 -0.08 -7.60
C THR A 223 10.45 -0.54 -6.91
N MET A 224 9.71 -1.49 -7.52
CA MET A 224 8.47 -2.01 -6.92
C MET A 224 8.73 -2.72 -5.58
N THR A 225 9.85 -3.46 -5.48
CA THR A 225 10.24 -4.09 -4.21
C THR A 225 10.54 -3.04 -3.14
N ILE A 226 11.26 -1.96 -3.48
CA ILE A 226 11.54 -0.87 -2.53
C ILE A 226 10.23 -0.24 -2.05
N LEU A 227 9.27 0.04 -2.95
CA LEU A 227 7.98 0.61 -2.57
C LEU A 227 7.20 -0.32 -1.65
N GLY A 228 7.09 -1.62 -2.00
CA GLY A 228 6.42 -2.60 -1.15
C GLY A 228 7.09 -2.76 0.22
N SER A 229 8.43 -2.78 0.26
CA SER A 229 9.17 -2.83 1.52
C SER A 229 8.96 -1.56 2.36
N ALA A 230 8.86 -0.40 1.72
CA ALA A 230 8.59 0.87 2.43
C ALA A 230 7.24 0.84 3.16
N VAL A 231 6.19 0.27 2.55
CA VAL A 231 4.90 0.07 3.24
C VAL A 231 5.08 -0.80 4.49
N ILE A 232 5.72 -1.97 4.33
CA ILE A 232 5.86 -2.94 5.43
C ILE A 232 6.71 -2.37 6.58
N VAL A 233 7.84 -1.74 6.25
CA VAL A 233 8.73 -1.11 7.23
C VAL A 233 8.01 0.03 7.95
N GLY A 234 7.32 0.91 7.21
CA GLY A 234 6.54 1.99 7.79
C GLY A 234 5.46 1.47 8.74
N GLN A 235 4.71 0.45 8.32
CA GLN A 235 3.66 -0.16 9.13
C GLN A 235 4.22 -0.75 10.42
N SER A 236 5.34 -1.48 10.35
CA SER A 236 5.97 -2.09 11.53
C SER A 236 6.47 -1.04 12.52
N ILE A 237 7.15 0.00 12.04
CA ILE A 237 7.64 1.10 12.87
C ILE A 237 6.48 1.82 13.56
N ALA A 238 5.45 2.19 12.81
CA ALA A 238 4.33 2.93 13.35
C ALA A 238 3.47 2.10 14.30
N SER A 239 3.31 0.79 14.06
CA SER A 239 2.62 -0.09 15.01
C SER A 239 3.35 -0.17 16.35
N ALA A 240 4.68 -0.28 16.35
CA ALA A 240 5.47 -0.29 17.56
C ALA A 240 5.36 1.03 18.34
N ILE A 241 5.50 2.17 17.63
CA ILE A 241 5.38 3.50 18.24
C ILE A 241 3.95 3.72 18.77
N ALA A 242 2.93 3.36 18.00
CA ALA A 242 1.54 3.56 18.41
C ALA A 242 1.15 2.70 19.62
N GLY A 243 1.69 1.49 19.71
CA GLY A 243 1.51 0.64 20.90
C GLY A 243 2.13 1.27 22.14
N ASP A 244 3.40 1.68 22.04
CA ASP A 244 4.12 2.32 23.16
C ASP A 244 3.42 3.64 23.60
N VAL A 245 3.00 4.47 22.64
CA VAL A 245 2.25 5.70 22.95
C VAL A 245 0.90 5.42 23.59
N ALA A 246 0.19 4.38 23.14
CA ALA A 246 -1.08 3.99 23.76
C ALA A 246 -0.91 3.54 25.21
N GLU A 247 0.15 2.79 25.51
CA GLU A 247 0.45 2.32 26.86
C GLU A 247 0.92 3.45 27.80
N GLN A 248 1.79 4.35 27.31
CA GLN A 248 2.41 5.38 28.17
C GLN A 248 1.60 6.68 28.24
N HIS A 249 0.91 7.06 27.17
CA HIS A 249 0.26 8.36 27.03
C HIS A 249 -1.26 8.25 26.80
N GLY A 250 -1.77 7.01 26.73
CA GLY A 250 -3.18 6.71 26.53
C GLY A 250 -3.63 6.71 25.06
N THR A 251 -4.81 6.17 24.88
CA THR A 251 -5.42 5.94 23.54
C THR A 251 -5.58 7.21 22.73
N ALA A 252 -5.99 8.33 23.37
CA ALA A 252 -6.18 9.61 22.68
C ALA A 252 -4.87 10.12 22.02
N ALA A 253 -3.74 9.95 22.68
CA ALA A 253 -2.42 10.29 22.12
C ALA A 253 -2.06 9.40 20.94
N ALA A 254 -2.33 8.09 21.02
CA ALA A 254 -2.07 7.16 19.93
C ALA A 254 -2.92 7.47 18.69
N MET A 255 -4.17 7.92 18.88
CA MET A 255 -5.08 8.29 17.79
C MET A 255 -4.65 9.55 17.00
N LEU A 256 -3.68 10.32 17.48
CA LEU A 256 -3.05 11.41 16.73
C LEU A 256 -2.01 10.94 15.71
N LEU A 257 -1.42 9.77 15.91
CA LEU A 257 -0.31 9.29 15.05
C LEU A 257 -0.70 9.04 13.59
N PRO A 258 -1.92 8.59 13.25
CA PRO A 258 -2.38 8.54 11.87
C PRO A 258 -2.33 9.91 11.18
N ALA A 259 -2.67 11.00 11.89
CA ALA A 259 -2.61 12.34 11.32
C ALA A 259 -1.15 12.79 11.06
N VAL A 260 -0.22 12.47 11.95
CA VAL A 260 1.22 12.71 11.73
C VAL A 260 1.70 11.94 10.49
N SER A 261 1.32 10.68 10.36
CA SER A 261 1.68 9.84 9.22
C SER A 261 1.10 10.36 7.90
N ALA A 262 -0.17 10.76 7.90
CA ALA A 262 -0.83 11.37 6.74
C ALA A 262 -0.21 12.72 6.36
N ALA A 263 0.26 13.51 7.33
CA ALA A 263 1.00 14.74 7.05
C ALA A 263 2.30 14.47 6.28
N ILE A 264 3.02 13.39 6.60
CA ILE A 264 4.21 12.96 5.82
C ILE A 264 3.83 12.66 4.37
N VAL A 265 2.70 11.99 4.14
CA VAL A 265 2.19 11.70 2.79
C VAL A 265 1.91 12.98 2.02
N VAL A 266 1.28 13.97 2.66
CA VAL A 266 0.96 15.27 2.04
C VAL A 266 2.23 16.08 1.77
N VAL A 267 3.16 16.15 2.71
CA VAL A 267 4.44 16.84 2.53
C VAL A 267 5.24 16.23 1.37
N ALA A 268 5.27 14.90 1.28
CA ALA A 268 5.89 14.22 0.15
C ALA A 268 5.15 14.52 -1.18
N ALA A 269 3.82 14.64 -1.18
CA ALA A 269 3.04 15.03 -2.37
C ALA A 269 3.39 16.44 -2.84
N VAL A 270 3.50 17.38 -1.91
CA VAL A 270 3.94 18.77 -2.21
C VAL A 270 5.36 18.75 -2.77
N GLY A 271 6.28 18.06 -2.12
CA GLY A 271 7.65 17.89 -2.61
C GLY A 271 7.69 17.28 -4.03
N ASN A 272 6.81 16.32 -4.31
CA ASN A 272 6.68 15.74 -5.65
C ASN A 272 6.24 16.76 -6.72
N LEU A 273 5.37 17.69 -6.38
CA LEU A 273 4.91 18.74 -7.30
C LEU A 273 5.96 19.82 -7.54
N LEU A 274 6.77 20.13 -6.52
CA LEU A 274 7.82 21.16 -6.59
C LEU A 274 9.06 20.68 -7.37
N LEU A 275 9.31 19.38 -7.45
CA LEU A 275 10.46 18.85 -8.19
C LEU A 275 10.29 19.04 -9.70
N PRO A 276 11.28 19.65 -10.39
CA PRO A 276 11.20 19.97 -11.81
C PRO A 276 10.91 18.73 -12.65
N ARG A 277 9.92 18.84 -13.54
CA ARG A 277 9.64 17.80 -14.55
C ARG A 277 10.81 17.81 -15.54
N ARG A 278 11.50 16.68 -15.74
CA ARG A 278 12.37 16.56 -16.90
C ARG A 278 11.49 16.66 -18.14
N VAL A 279 11.64 17.73 -18.89
CA VAL A 279 11.20 17.78 -20.28
C VAL A 279 12.04 16.72 -20.99
N ALA A 280 11.40 15.69 -21.53
CA ALA A 280 12.09 14.79 -22.45
C ALA A 280 12.55 15.67 -23.62
N THR A 281 13.86 15.95 -23.67
CA THR A 281 14.47 16.44 -24.91
C THR A 281 14.33 15.31 -25.91
N ALA A 282 13.55 15.58 -26.94
CA ALA A 282 13.30 14.73 -28.08
C ALA A 282 14.61 14.34 -28.79
#